data_24980ccf00f61ac916a9df6a2cc230e4
#
_entry.id   24980ccf00f61ac916a9df6a2cc230e4
#
_cell.length_a   1.000
_cell.length_b   1.000
_cell.length_c   1.000
_cell.angle_alpha   90.00
_cell.angle_beta   90.00
_cell.angle_gamma   90.00
#
_symmetry.space_group_name_H-M   'P 1'
#
loop_
_entity.id
_entity.type
_entity.pdbx_description
1 polymer ?
#
loop_
_entity_poly.entity_id
_entity_poly.type
_entity_poly.pdbx_seq_one_letter_code
_entity_poly.pdbx_strand_id
1 'polypeptide(L)'
;MASSSSSFPSSSISSTSKWTYDVFLSFSGEDTRNTATDFIYYALVEKGINTFKDNQKLEKGKTIKPKLLRAIKESKFAIVILSENYAFSTWCLDELVEIIDCETKKEITVFPIFYNVDPSDVRKQIGTFSLVKHEKHFKEKVETWKAALSHVADLAGYHVKN
;
A
#
# COMPACT_ATOMS: atom_id res chain seq x y z
N MET A 1 -25.58 -4.79 33.49
CA MET A 1 -25.21 -4.17 32.99
C MET A 1 -24.87 -3.77 32.56
N ALA A 2 -25.00 -4.00 32.56
CA ALA A 2 -24.54 -3.44 31.93
C ALA A 2 -24.14 -3.24 31.40
N SER A 3 -24.19 -3.62 31.33
CA SER A 3 -23.78 -3.27 30.67
C SER A 3 -23.43 -2.99 30.15
N SER A 4 -23.45 -3.32 30.21
CA SER A 4 -23.02 -2.84 29.55
C SER A 4 -22.74 -2.38 28.99
N SER A 5 -22.90 -2.67 29.18
CA SER A 5 -22.55 -1.98 28.50
C SER A 5 -22.25 -1.38 28.11
N SER A 6 -22.28 -1.64 28.25
CA SER A 6 -21.89 -0.83 27.68
C SER A 6 -21.54 -0.18 27.36
N SER A 7 -21.54 -0.46 27.58
CA SER A 7 -21.12 0.35 27.04
C SER A 7 -20.68 0.76 26.62
N PHE A 8 -20.49 0.54 26.47
CA PHE A 8 -20.01 1.23 25.78
C PHE A 8 -19.98 1.82 25.26
N PRO A 9 -20.10 1.87 25.46
CA PRO A 9 -19.91 2.66 24.76
C PRO A 9 -19.77 3.31 24.31
N SER A 10 -19.93 3.14 24.14
CA SER A 10 -19.79 3.91 23.45
C SER A 10 -19.18 4.80 23.32
N SER A 11 -18.89 4.88 23.53
CA SER A 11 -18.33 5.67 23.30
C SER A 11 -17.46 5.99 22.97
N SER A 12 -17.17 5.76 23.14
CA SER A 12 -16.27 6.03 22.73
C SER A 12 -15.93 5.79 21.82
N ILE A 13 -16.44 5.36 21.70
CA ILE A 13 -16.09 5.14 20.85
C ILE A 13 -15.89 5.78 19.80
N SER A 14 -16.55 5.99 19.43
CA SER A 14 -16.52 6.76 18.47
C SER A 14 -15.43 7.58 18.15
N SER A 15 -15.31 8.35 18.81
CA SER A 15 -14.31 9.22 18.67
C SER A 15 -13.05 8.64 18.48
N THR A 16 -13.08 7.41 18.70
CA THR A 16 -11.84 6.80 18.76
C THR A 16 -11.39 6.27 17.48
N SER A 17 -12.27 6.13 16.53
CA SER A 17 -11.83 5.60 15.26
C SER A 17 -11.15 6.67 14.45
N LYS A 18 -9.85 6.61 14.39
CA LYS A 18 -9.07 7.47 13.51
C LYS A 18 -8.93 6.82 12.14
N TRP A 19 -9.49 5.63 11.96
CA TRP A 19 -9.41 4.91 10.69
C TRP A 19 -10.75 4.92 9.99
N THR A 20 -10.75 5.37 8.74
CA THR A 20 -11.91 5.32 7.86
C THR A 20 -11.95 3.97 7.15
N TYR A 21 -10.77 3.43 6.84
CA TYR A 21 -10.65 2.16 6.12
C TYR A 21 -9.91 1.13 6.96
N ASP A 22 -10.29 -0.13 6.80
CA ASP A 22 -9.54 -1.21 7.42
C ASP A 22 -8.25 -1.46 6.66
N VAL A 23 -8.31 -1.43 5.34
CA VAL A 23 -7.17 -1.76 4.48
C VAL A 23 -7.04 -0.77 3.32
N PHE A 24 -5.81 -0.33 3.08
CA PHE A 24 -5.44 0.39 1.87
C PHE A 24 -4.73 -0.61 0.96
N LEU A 25 -5.20 -0.78 -0.27
CA LEU A 25 -4.62 -1.73 -1.21
C LEU A 25 -3.78 -0.99 -2.24
N SER A 26 -2.46 -1.20 -2.22
CA SER A 26 -1.52 -0.59 -3.16
C SER A 26 -1.07 -1.62 -4.19
N PHE A 27 -1.22 -1.31 -5.46
CA PHE A 27 -0.95 -2.26 -6.54
C PHE A 27 -0.69 -1.54 -7.86
N SER A 28 -0.04 -2.24 -8.80
CA SER A 28 0.10 -1.76 -10.16
C SER A 28 -1.09 -2.28 -10.97
N GLY A 29 -1.86 -1.36 -11.55
CA GLY A 29 -3.02 -1.75 -12.33
C GLY A 29 -2.70 -2.54 -13.59
N GLU A 30 -1.47 -2.40 -14.09
CA GLU A 30 -1.07 -3.11 -15.31
C GLU A 30 -0.82 -4.59 -15.06
N ASP A 31 -0.30 -4.94 -13.88
CA ASP A 31 0.09 -6.32 -13.58
C ASP A 31 -1.00 -7.16 -12.99
N THR A 32 -1.77 -6.56 -12.09
CA THR A 32 -2.61 -7.34 -11.20
C THR A 32 -4.08 -7.07 -11.38
N ARG A 33 -4.44 -6.21 -12.33
CA ARG A 33 -5.84 -5.93 -12.63
C ARG A 33 -6.51 -7.20 -13.13
N ASN A 34 -7.70 -7.47 -12.67
CA ASN A 34 -8.50 -8.63 -13.08
C ASN A 34 -7.92 -9.99 -12.68
N THR A 35 -6.89 -9.99 -11.84
CA THR A 35 -6.30 -11.24 -11.36
C THR A 35 -6.12 -11.18 -9.85
N ALA A 36 -4.86 -11.07 -9.40
CA ALA A 36 -4.55 -11.13 -7.97
C ALA A 36 -5.19 -9.99 -7.17
N THR A 37 -5.12 -8.77 -7.70
CA THR A 37 -5.65 -7.62 -6.97
C THR A 37 -7.16 -7.73 -6.79
N ASP A 38 -7.87 -8.08 -7.86
CA ASP A 38 -9.32 -8.21 -7.78
C ASP A 38 -9.72 -9.33 -6.85
N PHE A 39 -9.01 -10.45 -6.92
CA PHE A 39 -9.27 -11.56 -6.02
C PHE A 39 -9.14 -11.15 -4.55
N ILE A 40 -8.04 -10.48 -4.24
CA ILE A 40 -7.78 -10.00 -2.87
C ILE A 40 -8.84 -8.99 -2.45
N TYR A 41 -9.14 -8.04 -3.32
CA TYR A 41 -10.12 -7.00 -3.03
C TYR A 41 -11.48 -7.60 -2.71
N TYR A 42 -11.98 -8.47 -3.58
CA TYR A 42 -13.29 -9.07 -3.36
C TYR A 42 -13.32 -10.01 -2.16
N ALA A 43 -12.21 -10.70 -1.89
CA ALA A 43 -12.13 -11.54 -0.70
C ALA A 43 -12.23 -10.71 0.58
N LEU A 44 -11.58 -9.55 0.61
CA LEU A 44 -11.64 -8.64 1.75
C LEU A 44 -13.06 -8.07 1.92
N VAL A 45 -13.64 -7.61 0.84
CA VAL A 45 -14.98 -7.03 0.86
C VAL A 45 -16.02 -8.05 1.31
N GLU A 46 -15.88 -9.29 0.83
CA GLU A 46 -16.80 -10.37 1.20
C GLU A 46 -16.77 -10.67 2.70
N LYS A 47 -15.63 -10.43 3.32
CA LYS A 47 -15.48 -10.61 4.77
C LYS A 47 -15.87 -9.38 5.57
N GLY A 48 -16.41 -8.36 4.92
CA GLY A 48 -16.82 -7.14 5.59
C GLY A 48 -15.69 -6.18 5.90
N ILE A 49 -14.54 -6.36 5.27
CA ILE A 49 -13.37 -5.51 5.49
C ILE A 49 -13.47 -4.30 4.57
N ASN A 50 -13.51 -3.11 5.15
CA ASN A 50 -13.61 -1.88 4.37
C ASN A 50 -12.27 -1.58 3.73
N THR A 51 -12.19 -1.77 2.42
CA THR A 51 -10.94 -1.70 1.66
C THR A 51 -10.95 -0.54 0.69
N PHE A 52 -9.92 0.29 0.76
CA PHE A 52 -9.73 1.35 -0.22
C PHE A 52 -8.87 0.82 -1.37
N LYS A 53 -9.39 0.93 -2.58
CA LYS A 53 -8.69 0.53 -3.79
C LYS A 53 -8.70 1.72 -4.75
N ASP A 54 -7.53 2.24 -5.08
CA ASP A 54 -7.42 3.39 -5.95
C ASP A 54 -7.63 2.99 -7.42
N ASN A 55 -8.71 3.48 -8.00
CA ASN A 55 -9.03 3.19 -9.39
C ASN A 55 -8.56 4.28 -10.35
N GLN A 56 -7.89 5.33 -9.85
CA GLN A 56 -7.48 6.46 -10.66
C GLN A 56 -6.00 6.46 -11.03
N LYS A 57 -5.35 5.31 -10.96
CA LYS A 57 -3.91 5.19 -11.21
C LYS A 57 -3.49 5.41 -12.65
N LEU A 58 -4.43 5.72 -13.52
CA LEU A 58 -4.13 5.90 -14.93
C LEU A 58 -3.58 7.28 -15.28
N GLU A 59 -3.57 8.22 -14.32
CA GLU A 59 -3.05 9.56 -14.57
C GLU A 59 -1.55 9.56 -14.43
N LYS A 60 -0.87 9.21 -15.49
CA LYS A 60 0.59 9.13 -15.50
C LYS A 60 1.23 10.50 -15.31
N GLY A 61 2.33 10.53 -14.60
CA GLY A 61 3.12 11.75 -14.42
C GLY A 61 2.56 12.75 -13.44
N LYS A 62 1.43 12.45 -12.81
CA LYS A 62 0.84 13.36 -11.82
C LYS A 62 1.28 12.96 -10.42
N THR A 63 1.29 13.95 -9.54
CA THR A 63 1.59 13.68 -8.15
C THR A 63 0.39 13.01 -7.51
N ILE A 64 0.65 12.27 -6.45
CA ILE A 64 -0.38 11.60 -5.68
C ILE A 64 -1.32 12.65 -5.09
N LYS A 65 -2.61 12.42 -5.23
CA LYS A 65 -3.63 13.39 -4.82
C LYS A 65 -3.81 13.42 -3.31
N PRO A 66 -4.19 14.59 -2.75
CA PRO A 66 -4.44 14.68 -1.30
C PRO A 66 -5.45 13.67 -0.78
N LYS A 67 -6.45 13.34 -1.60
CA LYS A 67 -7.44 12.33 -1.23
C LYS A 67 -6.78 10.98 -0.95
N LEU A 68 -5.79 10.62 -1.75
CA LEU A 68 -5.10 9.35 -1.61
C LEU A 68 -4.21 9.35 -0.36
N LEU A 69 -3.51 10.47 -0.13
CA LEU A 69 -2.71 10.62 1.08
C LEU A 69 -3.56 10.48 2.32
N ARG A 70 -4.75 11.07 2.30
CA ARG A 70 -5.68 10.97 3.42
C ARG A 70 -6.15 9.53 3.61
N ALA A 71 -6.46 8.83 2.51
CA ALA A 71 -6.89 7.44 2.60
C ALA A 71 -5.83 6.57 3.25
N ILE A 72 -4.55 6.79 2.91
CA ILE A 72 -3.46 6.05 3.52
C ILE A 72 -3.42 6.32 5.03
N LYS A 73 -3.49 7.59 5.42
CA LYS A 73 -3.43 7.97 6.83
C LYS A 73 -4.61 7.46 7.62
N GLU A 74 -5.73 7.26 6.98
CA GLU A 74 -6.97 6.80 7.64
C GLU A 74 -7.18 5.30 7.51
N SER A 75 -6.18 4.55 7.08
CA SER A 75 -6.25 3.10 6.97
C SER A 75 -5.50 2.43 8.11
N LYS A 76 -6.07 1.36 8.62
CA LYS A 76 -5.46 0.59 9.71
C LYS A 76 -4.32 -0.28 9.20
N PHE A 77 -4.52 -0.90 8.04
CA PHE A 77 -3.54 -1.77 7.41
C PHE A 77 -3.31 -1.36 5.97
N ALA A 78 -2.14 -1.68 5.43
CA ALA A 78 -1.89 -1.55 4.00
C ALA A 78 -1.40 -2.88 3.47
N ILE A 79 -1.98 -3.32 2.36
CA ILE A 79 -1.48 -4.46 1.62
C ILE A 79 -0.81 -3.89 0.37
N VAL A 80 0.49 -4.17 0.21
CA VAL A 80 1.27 -3.68 -0.91
C VAL A 80 1.58 -4.87 -1.82
N ILE A 81 1.00 -4.87 -3.01
CA ILE A 81 1.22 -5.96 -3.97
C ILE A 81 2.37 -5.56 -4.88
N LEU A 82 3.54 -6.11 -4.58
CA LEU A 82 4.78 -5.81 -5.32
C LEU A 82 4.87 -6.78 -6.48
N SER A 83 4.50 -6.30 -7.65
CA SER A 83 4.48 -7.07 -8.88
C SER A 83 5.50 -6.52 -9.86
N GLU A 84 5.65 -7.19 -10.99
CA GLU A 84 6.69 -6.89 -11.98
C GLU A 84 6.72 -5.43 -12.44
N ASN A 85 5.58 -4.78 -12.62
CA ASN A 85 5.55 -3.40 -13.09
C ASN A 85 5.32 -2.37 -11.99
N TYR A 86 5.35 -2.78 -10.72
CA TYR A 86 5.09 -1.85 -9.63
C TYR A 86 6.03 -0.64 -9.65
N ALA A 87 7.32 -0.89 -9.83
CA ALA A 87 8.33 0.17 -9.81
C ALA A 87 8.37 1.01 -11.09
N PHE A 88 7.61 0.63 -12.13
CA PHE A 88 7.47 1.48 -13.31
C PHE A 88 6.50 2.63 -13.04
N SER A 89 5.63 2.49 -12.06
CA SER A 89 4.62 3.49 -11.76
C SER A 89 5.13 4.45 -10.69
N THR A 90 5.37 5.70 -11.08
CA THR A 90 5.75 6.72 -10.10
C THR A 90 4.66 6.94 -9.08
N TRP A 91 3.40 6.74 -9.49
CA TRP A 91 2.25 6.82 -8.59
C TRP A 91 2.36 5.77 -7.48
N CYS A 92 2.65 4.51 -7.86
CA CYS A 92 2.82 3.44 -6.88
C CYS A 92 3.99 3.74 -5.94
N LEU A 93 5.10 4.26 -6.48
CA LEU A 93 6.26 4.58 -5.68
C LEU A 93 5.96 5.71 -4.69
N ASP A 94 5.20 6.73 -5.11
CA ASP A 94 4.79 7.80 -4.20
C ASP A 94 3.84 7.28 -3.11
N GLU A 95 2.91 6.39 -3.47
CA GLU A 95 2.06 5.73 -2.47
C GLU A 95 2.90 4.99 -1.45
N LEU A 96 3.88 4.23 -1.94
CA LEU A 96 4.72 3.43 -1.08
C LEU A 96 5.47 4.29 -0.07
N VAL A 97 6.01 5.43 -0.51
CA VAL A 97 6.71 6.34 0.38
C VAL A 97 5.79 6.78 1.51
N GLU A 98 4.55 7.14 1.20
CA GLU A 98 3.60 7.57 2.22
C GLU A 98 3.22 6.43 3.16
N ILE A 99 3.02 5.24 2.61
CA ILE A 99 2.70 4.06 3.41
C ILE A 99 3.84 3.76 4.39
N ILE A 100 5.08 3.78 3.90
CA ILE A 100 6.23 3.49 4.75
C ILE A 100 6.44 4.59 5.80
N ASP A 101 6.19 5.84 5.44
CA ASP A 101 6.27 6.93 6.41
C ASP A 101 5.29 6.70 7.56
N CYS A 102 4.07 6.30 7.25
CA CYS A 102 3.08 5.98 8.28
C CYS A 102 3.49 4.74 9.08
N GLU A 103 4.09 3.75 8.42
CA GLU A 103 4.53 2.54 9.09
C GLU A 103 5.64 2.83 10.09
N THR A 104 6.60 3.67 9.72
CA THR A 104 7.71 4.02 10.63
C THR A 104 7.21 4.82 11.84
N LYS A 105 6.11 5.55 11.67
CA LYS A 105 5.48 6.27 12.78
C LYS A 105 4.52 5.39 13.58
N LYS A 106 4.44 4.10 13.22
CA LYS A 106 3.57 3.12 13.87
C LYS A 106 2.08 3.46 13.76
N GLU A 107 1.73 4.13 12.68
CA GLU A 107 0.33 4.51 12.42
C GLU A 107 -0.40 3.51 11.55
N ILE A 108 0.32 2.65 10.84
CA ILE A 108 -0.25 1.65 9.95
C ILE A 108 0.60 0.38 10.00
N THR A 109 -0.03 -0.76 9.82
CA THR A 109 0.68 -2.04 9.69
C THR A 109 0.69 -2.45 8.23
N VAL A 110 1.84 -2.79 7.71
CA VAL A 110 2.02 -3.07 6.28
C VAL A 110 2.30 -4.54 6.02
N PHE A 111 1.57 -5.10 5.05
CA PHE A 111 1.75 -6.49 4.62
C PHE A 111 2.14 -6.51 3.15
N PRO A 112 3.42 -6.74 2.83
CA PRO A 112 3.83 -6.85 1.44
C PRO A 112 3.48 -8.22 0.88
N ILE A 113 3.07 -8.24 -0.39
CA ILE A 113 2.87 -9.47 -1.14
C ILE A 113 3.81 -9.41 -2.33
N PHE A 114 4.75 -10.35 -2.41
CA PHE A 114 5.72 -10.42 -3.50
C PHE A 114 5.14 -11.31 -4.58
N TYR A 115 4.55 -10.69 -5.59
CA TYR A 115 3.80 -11.40 -6.63
C TYR A 115 4.69 -11.62 -7.86
N ASN A 116 5.17 -12.83 -8.03
CA ASN A 116 6.10 -13.22 -9.11
C ASN A 116 7.37 -12.37 -9.14
N VAL A 117 7.81 -11.89 -7.99
CA VAL A 117 9.06 -11.12 -7.88
C VAL A 117 9.85 -11.63 -6.69
N ASP A 118 11.18 -11.46 -6.76
CA ASP A 118 12.06 -11.84 -5.68
C ASP A 118 12.19 -10.66 -4.71
N PRO A 119 11.95 -10.87 -3.41
CA PRO A 119 12.13 -9.78 -2.44
C PRO A 119 13.54 -9.15 -2.47
N SER A 120 14.57 -9.92 -2.83
CA SER A 120 15.90 -9.35 -2.90
C SER A 120 16.02 -8.35 -4.04
N ASP A 121 15.28 -8.54 -5.14
CA ASP A 121 15.27 -7.59 -6.25
C ASP A 121 14.60 -6.30 -5.80
N VAL A 122 13.55 -6.40 -5.00
CA VAL A 122 12.88 -5.22 -4.44
C VAL A 122 13.83 -4.50 -3.50
N ARG A 123 14.47 -5.24 -2.60
CA ARG A 123 15.37 -4.68 -1.59
C ARG A 123 16.53 -3.95 -2.21
N LYS A 124 17.10 -4.49 -3.27
CA LYS A 124 18.30 -3.95 -3.92
C LYS A 124 17.99 -3.05 -5.10
N GLN A 125 16.75 -2.92 -5.48
CA GLN A 125 16.28 -2.18 -6.65
C GLN A 125 17.01 -2.63 -7.92
N ILE A 126 16.93 -3.92 -8.19
CA ILE A 126 17.49 -4.51 -9.42
C ILE A 126 16.36 -5.17 -10.21
N GLY A 127 16.65 -5.56 -11.45
CA GLY A 127 15.65 -6.18 -12.32
C GLY A 127 14.51 -5.19 -12.60
N THR A 128 13.28 -5.67 -12.48
CA THR A 128 12.11 -4.83 -12.73
C THR A 128 11.91 -3.74 -11.66
N PHE A 129 12.66 -3.82 -10.55
CA PHE A 129 12.62 -2.81 -9.50
C PHE A 129 13.75 -1.80 -9.61
N SER A 130 14.55 -1.86 -10.67
CA SER A 130 15.56 -0.84 -10.93
C SER A 130 14.90 0.52 -11.15
N LEU A 131 15.44 1.55 -10.52
CA LEU A 131 14.92 2.91 -10.63
C LEU A 131 15.73 3.76 -11.62
N VAL A 132 16.67 3.15 -12.33
CA VAL A 132 17.46 3.85 -13.36
C VAL A 132 16.54 4.53 -14.37
N LYS A 133 15.43 3.89 -14.72
CA LYS A 133 14.45 4.43 -15.67
C LYS A 133 13.82 5.75 -15.22
N HIS A 134 13.90 6.07 -13.93
CA HIS A 134 13.31 7.29 -13.40
C HIS A 134 14.35 8.37 -13.08
N GLU A 135 15.64 8.05 -13.16
CA GLU A 135 16.69 8.98 -12.73
C GLU A 135 16.70 10.29 -13.50
N LYS A 136 16.35 10.25 -14.77
CA LYS A 136 16.38 11.44 -15.61
C LYS A 136 15.31 12.47 -15.24
N HIS A 137 14.09 12.00 -14.98
CA HIS A 137 12.95 12.88 -14.76
C HIS A 137 12.56 13.05 -13.28
N PHE A 138 13.02 12.15 -12.43
CA PHE A 138 12.63 12.15 -11.02
C PHE A 138 13.81 12.02 -10.09
N LYS A 139 14.93 12.62 -10.49
CA LYS A 139 16.18 12.50 -9.77
C LYS A 139 16.05 12.78 -8.26
N GLU A 140 15.26 13.78 -7.91
CA GLU A 140 15.09 14.16 -6.51
C GLU A 140 14.32 13.13 -5.68
N LYS A 141 13.50 12.31 -6.34
CA LYS A 141 12.66 11.33 -5.65
C LYS A 141 13.28 9.96 -5.57
N VAL A 142 14.25 9.66 -6.43
CA VAL A 142 14.79 8.31 -6.55
C VAL A 142 15.33 7.76 -5.24
N GLU A 143 16.07 8.57 -4.48
CA GLU A 143 16.63 8.08 -3.22
C GLU A 143 15.56 7.75 -2.19
N THR A 144 14.51 8.56 -2.16
CA THR A 144 13.38 8.29 -1.26
C THR A 144 12.66 7.01 -1.66
N TRP A 145 12.46 6.80 -2.96
CA TRP A 145 11.84 5.57 -3.47
C TRP A 145 12.70 4.35 -3.15
N LYS A 146 14.03 4.46 -3.30
CA LYS A 146 14.94 3.35 -2.97
C LYS A 146 14.80 2.97 -1.50
N ALA A 147 14.78 3.96 -0.63
CA ALA A 147 14.65 3.71 0.80
C ALA A 147 13.32 3.00 1.12
N ALA A 148 12.24 3.44 0.49
CA ALA A 148 10.93 2.83 0.72
C ALA A 148 10.88 1.39 0.22
N LEU A 149 11.46 1.11 -0.95
CA LEU A 149 11.50 -0.25 -1.49
C LEU A 149 12.34 -1.17 -0.60
N SER A 150 13.49 -0.69 -0.14
CA SER A 150 14.32 -1.47 0.77
C SER A 150 13.58 -1.77 2.07
N HIS A 151 12.88 -0.80 2.60
CA HIS A 151 12.15 -0.95 3.85
C HIS A 151 11.01 -1.97 3.72
N VAL A 152 10.19 -1.83 2.66
CA VAL A 152 9.06 -2.74 2.50
C VAL A 152 9.52 -4.17 2.25
N ALA A 153 10.67 -4.35 1.57
CA ALA A 153 11.19 -5.67 1.30
C ALA A 153 11.67 -6.40 2.55
N ASP A 154 11.96 -5.65 3.61
CA ASP A 154 12.40 -6.24 4.87
C ASP A 154 11.23 -6.60 5.79
N LEU A 155 10.02 -6.19 5.46
CA LEU A 155 8.86 -6.54 6.27
C LEU A 155 8.42 -7.96 5.98
N ALA A 156 7.84 -8.60 6.98
CA ALA A 156 7.31 -9.96 6.81
C ALA A 156 6.15 -9.93 5.82
N GLY A 157 6.20 -10.76 4.82
CA GLY A 157 5.20 -10.78 3.77
C GLY A 157 5.04 -12.15 3.15
N TYR A 158 4.27 -12.20 2.07
CA TYR A 158 3.95 -13.44 1.39
C TYR A 158 4.51 -13.45 -0.01
N HIS A 159 4.97 -14.62 -0.42
CA HIS A 159 5.41 -14.87 -1.79
C HIS A 159 4.31 -15.58 -2.55
N VAL A 160 3.99 -15.06 -3.73
CA VAL A 160 3.02 -15.71 -4.61
C VAL A 160 3.70 -15.92 -5.96
N LYS A 161 3.72 -17.15 -6.42
CA LYS A 161 4.26 -17.51 -7.74
C LYS A 161 3.19 -18.26 -8.51
N ASN A 162 3.05 -17.90 -9.76
CA ASN A 162 2.17 -18.63 -10.68
C ASN A 162 2.97 -19.55 -11.55
#